data_c285b50e8002faa95dd4cdd5df3953a3
#
_entry.id   c285b50e8002faa95dd4cdd5df3953a3
#
_cell.length_a   1.000
_cell.length_b   1.000
_cell.length_c   1.000
_cell.angle_alpha   90.00
_cell.angle_beta   90.00
_cell.angle_gamma   90.00
#
_symmetry.space_group_name_H-M   'P 1'
#
loop_
_entity.id
_entity.type
_entity.pdbx_description
1 polymer ?
#
loop_
_entity_poly.entity_id
_entity_poly.type
_entity_poly.pdbx_seq_one_letter_code
_entity_poly.pdbx_strand_id
1 'polypeptide(L)'
;MSAVAVDLKQCRVVVAEGDAALVKKMAKVLSEDVERVTGVLPVVDVVASSLDSHLSTLNSSPSTVILATVEGMRLLGLSDDVDVRDIQGGWEQFKIVTKGKKLYVVGSDARGTAYGTLHVSERIGVSPWYWFADVPVQKKPVLDYQENYTSAEPTIKYRGIFINDEDWGLKTWASRNFEKELEDIGPKTYDKVCELLLRLKGNMLAPAMHSCTGAFYSHFESQVKAAEWGIMITTSHCEPMLFNNAASFEWNKERDGEWNYLTNKATIWKKFDDRIRETAQYDNIYTVGMRGLHDEAMKGSADPKVRARTLEQVMTDQRQILETHKKKNPSEIPQIFVPYKETLDIYDAGLRVPDDITLVWPDDNYGYMKRVSNDVERQRKGGSGIYYHLSYLGTPHDYLWISTAPPMLMYEELKKAYDAGADRYWLLNVGDIKPMEIGMQQFFDMAWDLSAFTYENVNRYQPQWLASLYGKRHQKDFQQILDQYYRLAWQRKPEFMGYEMEWDNDENNRLHDTDFSFENGTAQQRLADYKAISDRVDVIQKTLPAEFRPAFFEMLGY
;
A
#
# COMPACT_ATOMS: atom_id res chain seq x y z
N MET A 1 21.45 -31.87 17.73
CA MET A 1 20.18 -31.85 18.51
C MET A 1 19.12 -31.38 17.57
N SER A 2 18.03 -32.16 17.39
CA SER A 2 16.89 -31.69 16.60
C SER A 2 16.35 -30.44 17.29
N ALA A 3 16.17 -29.34 16.53
CA ALA A 3 15.63 -28.12 17.08
C ALA A 3 14.18 -28.41 17.53
N VAL A 4 13.86 -28.02 18.76
CA VAL A 4 12.52 -28.23 19.33
C VAL A 4 11.62 -27.10 18.80
N ALA A 5 10.51 -27.44 18.18
CA ALA A 5 9.52 -26.46 17.74
C ALA A 5 8.87 -25.76 18.96
N VAL A 6 8.43 -24.53 18.77
CA VAL A 6 7.74 -23.72 19.76
C VAL A 6 6.23 -23.97 19.60
N ASP A 7 5.56 -24.45 20.66
CA ASP A 7 4.10 -24.56 20.69
C ASP A 7 3.47 -23.17 20.83
N LEU A 8 3.01 -22.63 19.70
CA LEU A 8 2.38 -21.30 19.68
C LEU A 8 0.99 -21.28 20.32
N LYS A 9 0.31 -22.41 20.42
CA LYS A 9 -1.02 -22.50 21.06
C LYS A 9 -0.96 -22.21 22.56
N GLN A 10 0.14 -22.62 23.21
CA GLN A 10 0.33 -22.47 24.66
C GLN A 10 1.47 -21.50 24.99
N CYS A 11 1.88 -20.68 24.05
CA CYS A 11 2.97 -19.75 24.27
C CYS A 11 2.54 -18.52 25.10
N ARG A 12 3.55 -17.80 25.58
CA ARG A 12 3.44 -16.42 26.06
C ARG A 12 4.15 -15.52 25.05
N VAL A 13 3.56 -14.36 24.77
CA VAL A 13 4.17 -13.35 23.89
C VAL A 13 4.75 -12.25 24.78
N VAL A 14 6.03 -11.99 24.66
CA VAL A 14 6.79 -11.08 25.54
C VAL A 14 7.32 -9.90 24.76
N VAL A 15 7.12 -8.69 25.28
CA VAL A 15 7.64 -7.43 24.76
C VAL A 15 8.17 -6.55 25.87
N ALA A 16 9.18 -5.71 25.57
CA ALA A 16 9.62 -4.71 26.54
C ALA A 16 8.63 -3.54 26.62
N GLU A 17 8.36 -3.04 27.83
CA GLU A 17 7.52 -1.85 28.05
C GLU A 17 8.08 -0.63 27.34
N GLY A 18 9.39 -0.46 27.38
CA GLY A 18 10.12 0.66 26.75
C GLY A 18 10.32 0.53 25.23
N ASP A 19 9.91 -0.59 24.61
CA ASP A 19 9.99 -0.73 23.15
C ASP A 19 8.88 0.05 22.45
N ALA A 20 8.98 0.20 21.14
CA ALA A 20 8.05 0.98 20.32
C ALA A 20 6.59 0.53 20.49
N ALA A 21 5.65 1.47 20.41
CA ALA A 21 4.23 1.20 20.54
C ALA A 21 3.72 0.16 19.51
N LEU A 22 4.26 0.21 18.28
CA LEU A 22 3.95 -0.75 17.23
C LEU A 22 4.33 -2.18 17.63
N VAL A 23 5.47 -2.41 18.29
CA VAL A 23 5.90 -3.73 18.76
C VAL A 23 4.89 -4.31 19.77
N LYS A 24 4.43 -3.47 20.70
CA LYS A 24 3.38 -3.84 21.68
C LYS A 24 2.03 -4.14 21.00
N LYS A 25 1.68 -3.40 19.95
CA LYS A 25 0.50 -3.69 19.11
C LYS A 25 0.66 -5.04 18.40
N MET A 26 1.83 -5.32 17.84
CA MET A 26 2.10 -6.59 17.14
C MET A 26 2.03 -7.80 18.07
N ALA A 27 2.37 -7.67 19.34
CA ALA A 27 2.20 -8.75 20.30
C ALA A 27 0.71 -9.15 20.47
N LYS A 28 -0.18 -8.16 20.51
CA LYS A 28 -1.63 -8.41 20.54
C LYS A 28 -2.12 -9.03 19.23
N VAL A 29 -1.68 -8.48 18.09
CA VAL A 29 -2.05 -9.00 16.76
C VAL A 29 -1.63 -10.46 16.59
N LEU A 30 -0.39 -10.81 16.97
CA LEU A 30 0.07 -12.21 16.92
C LEU A 30 -0.77 -13.12 17.83
N SER A 31 -1.07 -12.66 19.05
CA SER A 31 -1.90 -13.41 20.00
C SER A 31 -3.31 -13.67 19.42
N GLU A 32 -3.93 -12.66 18.83
CA GLU A 32 -5.22 -12.79 18.14
C GLU A 32 -5.14 -13.70 16.91
N ASP A 33 -4.05 -13.64 16.14
CA ASP A 33 -3.85 -14.50 14.97
C ASP A 33 -3.66 -15.97 15.39
N VAL A 34 -2.95 -16.23 16.49
CA VAL A 34 -2.86 -17.57 17.09
C VAL A 34 -4.23 -18.05 17.56
N GLU A 35 -5.02 -17.18 18.17
CA GLU A 35 -6.40 -17.52 18.55
C GLU A 35 -7.28 -17.85 17.33
N ARG A 36 -7.15 -17.08 16.25
CA ARG A 36 -7.85 -17.38 14.99
C ARG A 36 -7.54 -18.79 14.49
N VAL A 37 -6.27 -19.22 14.62
CA VAL A 37 -5.81 -20.53 14.15
C VAL A 37 -6.15 -21.65 15.13
N THR A 38 -5.97 -21.44 16.45
CA THR A 38 -6.01 -22.53 17.45
C THR A 38 -7.26 -22.52 18.33
N GLY A 39 -7.96 -21.38 18.39
CA GLY A 39 -9.05 -21.13 19.37
C GLY A 39 -8.55 -20.80 20.77
N VAL A 40 -7.24 -20.59 20.98
CA VAL A 40 -6.64 -20.22 22.26
C VAL A 40 -5.91 -18.89 22.10
N LEU A 41 -6.21 -17.92 22.96
CA LEU A 41 -5.57 -16.60 23.00
C LEU A 41 -4.32 -16.66 23.89
N PRO A 42 -3.10 -16.59 23.35
CA PRO A 42 -1.88 -16.50 24.14
C PRO A 42 -1.82 -15.25 25.03
N VAL A 43 -1.20 -15.37 26.18
CA VAL A 43 -1.00 -14.23 27.09
C VAL A 43 0.11 -13.33 26.55
N VAL A 44 -0.16 -12.01 26.54
CA VAL A 44 0.83 -10.99 26.21
C VAL A 44 1.39 -10.39 27.49
N ASP A 45 2.69 -10.50 27.70
CA ASP A 45 3.43 -9.94 28.82
C ASP A 45 4.22 -8.70 28.38
N VAL A 46 3.92 -7.57 28.97
CA VAL A 46 4.70 -6.33 28.81
C VAL A 46 5.63 -6.21 30.02
N VAL A 47 6.94 -6.30 29.78
CA VAL A 47 7.96 -6.40 30.84
C VAL A 47 8.66 -5.06 31.01
N ALA A 48 8.65 -4.50 32.22
CA ALA A 48 9.20 -3.18 32.54
C ALA A 48 10.75 -3.12 32.50
N SER A 49 11.45 -4.19 32.95
CA SER A 49 12.92 -4.27 32.90
C SER A 49 13.44 -5.71 33.01
N SER A 50 14.74 -5.89 32.69
CA SER A 50 15.45 -7.17 32.84
C SER A 50 15.55 -7.69 34.28
N LEU A 51 15.30 -6.83 35.28
CA LEU A 51 15.35 -7.16 36.72
C LEU A 51 14.02 -7.67 37.25
N ASP A 52 12.97 -7.68 36.43
CA ASP A 52 11.65 -8.12 36.85
C ASP A 52 11.63 -9.63 37.10
N SER A 53 11.10 -10.04 38.25
CA SER A 53 10.96 -11.47 38.63
C SER A 53 10.19 -12.31 37.60
N HIS A 54 9.44 -11.64 36.71
CA HIS A 54 8.74 -12.26 35.60
C HIS A 54 9.68 -12.90 34.55
N LEU A 55 10.91 -12.38 34.35
CA LEU A 55 11.89 -13.00 33.45
C LEU A 55 12.37 -14.38 33.96
N SER A 56 12.43 -14.57 35.26
CA SER A 56 12.76 -15.89 35.84
C SER A 56 11.66 -16.92 35.56
N THR A 57 10.39 -16.48 35.46
CA THR A 57 9.26 -17.36 35.10
C THR A 57 9.21 -17.69 33.62
N LEU A 58 9.83 -16.89 32.73
CA LEU A 58 9.94 -17.19 31.29
C LEU A 58 10.78 -18.44 31.01
N ASN A 59 11.74 -18.78 31.89
CA ASN A 59 12.54 -20.00 31.77
C ASN A 59 11.74 -21.26 32.21
N SER A 60 10.64 -21.09 32.93
CA SER A 60 9.75 -22.18 33.35
C SER A 60 8.51 -22.31 32.44
N SER A 61 8.26 -21.35 31.53
CA SER A 61 7.14 -21.40 30.58
C SER A 61 7.34 -22.51 29.54
N PRO A 62 6.26 -23.18 29.09
CA PRO A 62 6.36 -24.24 28.10
C PRO A 62 6.88 -23.75 26.75
N SER A 63 6.47 -22.54 26.31
CA SER A 63 6.89 -21.89 25.07
C SER A 63 6.78 -20.37 25.20
N THR A 64 7.72 -19.64 24.57
CA THR A 64 7.76 -18.17 24.63
C THR A 64 8.07 -17.59 23.25
N VAL A 65 7.33 -16.56 22.86
CA VAL A 65 7.62 -15.72 21.69
C VAL A 65 8.09 -14.36 22.17
N ILE A 66 9.28 -13.94 21.78
CA ILE A 66 9.87 -12.63 22.09
C ILE A 66 9.74 -11.76 20.85
N LEU A 67 8.98 -10.65 20.94
CA LEU A 67 8.91 -9.63 19.90
C LEU A 67 9.69 -8.41 20.38
N ALA A 68 10.68 -8.00 19.61
CA ALA A 68 11.52 -6.88 20.01
C ALA A 68 12.14 -6.17 18.80
N THR A 69 12.44 -4.88 18.94
CA THR A 69 13.48 -4.25 18.14
C THR A 69 14.86 -4.68 18.65
N VAL A 70 15.94 -4.35 17.91
CA VAL A 70 17.32 -4.52 18.43
C VAL A 70 17.47 -3.84 19.79
N GLU A 71 16.89 -2.63 19.96
CA GLU A 71 16.88 -1.94 21.24
C GLU A 71 16.00 -2.65 22.29
N GLY A 72 14.84 -3.17 21.86
CA GLY A 72 13.96 -3.96 22.72
C GLY A 72 14.66 -5.21 23.31
N MET A 73 15.51 -5.88 22.52
CA MET A 73 16.35 -6.99 23.02
C MET A 73 17.28 -6.54 24.15
N ARG A 74 17.86 -5.34 24.02
CA ARG A 74 18.69 -4.74 25.07
C ARG A 74 17.89 -4.44 26.34
N LEU A 75 16.69 -3.87 26.17
CA LEU A 75 15.79 -3.56 27.30
C LEU A 75 15.37 -4.83 28.07
N LEU A 76 15.17 -5.94 27.36
CA LEU A 76 14.85 -7.23 27.95
C LEU A 76 16.07 -7.97 28.57
N GLY A 77 17.30 -7.48 28.35
CA GLY A 77 18.52 -8.17 28.76
C GLY A 77 18.79 -9.45 27.99
N LEU A 78 18.33 -9.53 26.75
CA LEU A 78 18.42 -10.72 25.87
C LEU A 78 19.38 -10.52 24.69
N SER A 79 20.26 -9.51 24.73
CA SER A 79 21.16 -9.18 23.61
C SER A 79 22.09 -10.32 23.22
N ASP A 80 22.47 -11.19 24.17
CA ASP A 80 23.34 -12.34 23.93
C ASP A 80 22.61 -13.59 23.44
N ASP A 81 21.27 -13.57 23.46
CA ASP A 81 20.46 -14.73 23.06
C ASP A 81 20.45 -14.94 21.55
N VAL A 82 20.44 -13.86 20.77
CA VAL A 82 20.41 -13.86 19.31
C VAL A 82 21.39 -12.84 18.76
N ASP A 83 22.25 -13.26 17.83
CA ASP A 83 23.11 -12.33 17.08
C ASP A 83 22.26 -11.54 16.06
N VAL A 84 22.18 -10.25 16.24
CA VAL A 84 21.38 -9.30 15.42
C VAL A 84 22.23 -8.28 14.68
N ARG A 85 23.58 -8.48 14.64
CA ARG A 85 24.51 -7.53 13.99
C ARG A 85 24.25 -7.39 12.49
N ASP A 86 23.73 -8.43 11.87
CA ASP A 86 23.39 -8.49 10.45
C ASP A 86 22.15 -7.64 10.04
N ILE A 87 21.32 -7.26 11.01
CA ILE A 87 20.16 -6.37 10.78
C ILE A 87 20.28 -5.01 11.48
N GLN A 88 21.29 -4.83 12.32
CA GLN A 88 21.45 -3.61 13.12
C GLN A 88 21.70 -2.38 12.22
N GLY A 89 20.85 -1.37 12.34
CA GLY A 89 20.91 -0.14 11.53
C GLY A 89 20.34 -0.27 10.12
N GLY A 90 19.84 -1.45 9.75
CA GLY A 90 19.12 -1.68 8.50
C GLY A 90 17.73 -1.05 8.52
N TRP A 91 17.15 -0.89 7.34
CA TRP A 91 15.81 -0.36 7.14
C TRP A 91 14.78 -1.49 7.06
N GLU A 92 13.89 -1.56 8.04
CA GLU A 92 12.73 -2.48 8.06
C GLU A 92 13.11 -3.98 7.91
N GLN A 93 14.33 -4.35 8.29
CA GLN A 93 14.77 -5.75 8.31
C GLN A 93 14.26 -6.46 9.55
N PHE A 94 14.13 -7.78 9.45
CA PHE A 94 13.82 -8.61 10.61
C PHE A 94 14.56 -9.94 10.59
N LYS A 95 14.68 -10.52 11.77
CA LYS A 95 15.28 -11.83 12.00
C LYS A 95 14.36 -12.68 12.87
N ILE A 96 14.14 -13.92 12.46
CA ILE A 96 13.39 -14.92 13.22
C ILE A 96 14.37 -16.02 13.61
N VAL A 97 14.41 -16.38 14.89
CA VAL A 97 15.28 -17.43 15.41
C VAL A 97 14.52 -18.31 16.39
N THR A 98 14.51 -19.61 16.15
CA THR A 98 14.05 -20.61 17.12
C THR A 98 15.22 -21.15 17.90
N LYS A 99 15.22 -20.96 19.23
CA LYS A 99 16.24 -21.44 20.15
C LYS A 99 15.61 -22.14 21.36
N GLY A 100 15.67 -23.46 21.40
CA GLY A 100 14.94 -24.25 22.39
C GLY A 100 13.43 -24.04 22.27
N LYS A 101 12.78 -23.68 23.37
CA LYS A 101 11.33 -23.38 23.42
C LYS A 101 11.01 -21.89 23.20
N LYS A 102 11.98 -21.12 22.71
CA LYS A 102 11.81 -19.68 22.47
C LYS A 102 11.85 -19.37 20.98
N LEU A 103 10.92 -18.53 20.53
CA LEU A 103 10.91 -17.92 19.20
C LEU A 103 11.22 -16.43 19.37
N TYR A 104 12.28 -15.98 18.76
CA TYR A 104 12.66 -14.57 18.71
C TYR A 104 12.26 -14.00 17.35
N VAL A 105 11.54 -12.88 17.36
CA VAL A 105 11.23 -12.08 16.19
C VAL A 105 11.79 -10.69 16.46
N VAL A 106 12.92 -10.40 15.86
CA VAL A 106 13.68 -9.17 16.12
C VAL A 106 13.76 -8.32 14.87
N GLY A 107 13.33 -7.07 14.96
CA GLY A 107 13.44 -6.10 13.88
C GLY A 107 14.60 -5.13 14.06
N SER A 108 15.19 -4.67 12.95
CA SER A 108 16.13 -3.54 12.94
C SER A 108 15.47 -2.26 13.49
N ASP A 109 14.18 -2.16 13.28
CA ASP A 109 13.30 -1.08 13.76
C ASP A 109 11.88 -1.64 14.07
N ALA A 110 10.96 -0.75 14.45
CA ALA A 110 9.61 -1.15 14.83
C ALA A 110 8.82 -1.81 13.69
N ARG A 111 8.95 -1.33 12.44
CA ARG A 111 8.29 -1.94 11.27
C ARG A 111 8.95 -3.26 10.89
N GLY A 112 10.26 -3.38 11.00
CA GLY A 112 10.96 -4.64 10.84
C GLY A 112 10.41 -5.71 11.79
N THR A 113 10.23 -5.39 13.08
CA THR A 113 9.59 -6.30 14.05
C THR A 113 8.15 -6.63 13.64
N ALA A 114 7.39 -5.66 13.16
CA ALA A 114 6.03 -5.89 12.69
C ALA A 114 5.98 -6.84 11.49
N TYR A 115 6.83 -6.64 10.50
CA TYR A 115 6.89 -7.53 9.33
C TYR A 115 7.33 -8.95 9.69
N GLY A 116 8.29 -9.10 10.60
CA GLY A 116 8.67 -10.41 11.13
C GLY A 116 7.51 -11.09 11.86
N THR A 117 6.76 -10.35 12.66
CA THR A 117 5.56 -10.85 13.35
C THR A 117 4.49 -11.30 12.37
N LEU A 118 4.19 -10.48 11.37
CA LEU A 118 3.17 -10.77 10.36
C LEU A 118 3.62 -11.87 9.38
N HIS A 119 4.94 -12.04 9.17
CA HIS A 119 5.48 -13.21 8.50
C HIS A 119 5.15 -14.50 9.26
N VAL A 120 5.30 -14.52 10.59
CA VAL A 120 4.86 -15.66 11.43
C VAL A 120 3.36 -15.87 11.29
N SER A 121 2.55 -14.79 11.35
CA SER A 121 1.09 -14.86 11.18
C SER A 121 0.69 -15.51 9.84
N GLU A 122 1.33 -15.13 8.75
CA GLU A 122 1.08 -15.71 7.42
C GLU A 122 1.49 -17.19 7.37
N ARG A 123 2.67 -17.55 7.92
CA ARG A 123 3.16 -18.92 8.00
C ARG A 123 2.26 -19.85 8.80
N ILE A 124 1.62 -19.36 9.84
CA ILE A 124 0.65 -20.16 10.61
C ILE A 124 -0.72 -20.25 9.92
N GLY A 125 -0.98 -19.47 8.88
CA GLY A 125 -2.17 -19.56 8.03
C GLY A 125 -3.14 -18.39 8.12
N VAL A 126 -2.71 -17.23 8.61
CA VAL A 126 -3.50 -15.99 8.58
C VAL A 126 -3.06 -15.16 7.37
N SER A 127 -3.84 -15.20 6.30
CA SER A 127 -3.59 -14.42 5.08
C SER A 127 -3.66 -12.91 5.36
N PRO A 128 -2.88 -12.06 4.67
CA PRO A 128 -3.12 -10.62 4.66
C PRO A 128 -4.57 -10.24 4.31
N TRP A 129 -5.21 -11.05 3.51
CA TRP A 129 -6.56 -10.87 2.98
C TRP A 129 -7.67 -11.51 3.82
N TYR A 130 -7.37 -11.91 5.06
CA TYR A 130 -8.33 -12.58 5.93
C TYR A 130 -9.58 -11.73 6.22
N TRP A 131 -9.45 -10.41 6.18
CA TRP A 131 -10.53 -9.48 6.47
C TRP A 131 -11.11 -8.82 5.21
N PHE A 132 -10.29 -8.22 4.33
CA PHE A 132 -10.78 -7.52 3.13
C PHE A 132 -11.36 -8.46 2.07
N ALA A 133 -10.84 -9.66 1.93
CA ALA A 133 -11.30 -10.64 0.95
C ALA A 133 -11.81 -11.93 1.61
N ASP A 134 -12.16 -11.88 2.88
CA ASP A 134 -12.77 -12.99 3.64
C ASP A 134 -12.03 -14.32 3.54
N VAL A 135 -10.69 -14.29 3.31
CA VAL A 135 -9.89 -15.52 3.22
C VAL A 135 -9.93 -16.25 4.56
N PRO A 136 -10.52 -17.45 4.62
CA PRO A 136 -10.78 -18.10 5.90
C PRO A 136 -9.49 -18.61 6.54
N VAL A 137 -9.41 -18.47 7.85
CA VAL A 137 -8.31 -19.01 8.66
C VAL A 137 -8.64 -20.44 9.07
N GLN A 138 -7.85 -21.39 8.58
CA GLN A 138 -8.06 -22.81 8.93
C GLN A 138 -7.65 -23.10 10.36
N LYS A 139 -8.54 -23.78 11.11
CA LYS A 139 -8.28 -24.20 12.48
C LYS A 139 -7.25 -25.34 12.52
N LYS A 140 -6.27 -25.22 13.43
CA LYS A 140 -5.25 -26.22 13.70
C LYS A 140 -5.26 -26.58 15.19
N PRO A 141 -5.46 -27.85 15.56
CA PRO A 141 -5.49 -28.26 16.97
C PRO A 141 -4.10 -28.16 17.65
N VAL A 142 -3.04 -28.29 16.85
CA VAL A 142 -1.64 -28.16 17.25
C VAL A 142 -0.99 -27.11 16.38
N LEU A 143 -0.15 -26.26 16.96
CA LEU A 143 0.52 -25.19 16.24
C LEU A 143 2.00 -25.11 16.67
N ASP A 144 2.77 -26.08 16.22
CA ASP A 144 4.22 -26.11 16.38
C ASP A 144 4.89 -25.26 15.31
N TYR A 145 5.76 -24.33 15.71
CA TYR A 145 6.46 -23.42 14.82
C TYR A 145 7.97 -23.46 15.02
N GLN A 146 8.68 -23.49 13.92
CA GLN A 146 10.14 -23.42 13.92
C GLN A 146 10.61 -22.72 12.65
N GLU A 147 11.41 -21.67 12.81
CA GLU A 147 12.04 -20.97 11.69
C GLU A 147 13.35 -20.31 12.12
N ASN A 148 14.32 -20.28 11.21
CA ASN A 148 15.49 -19.42 11.28
C ASN A 148 15.59 -18.70 9.94
N TYR A 149 15.33 -17.39 9.97
CA TYR A 149 15.23 -16.57 8.78
C TYR A 149 15.71 -15.15 9.06
N THR A 150 16.47 -14.58 8.14
CA THR A 150 16.82 -13.14 8.15
C THR A 150 16.37 -12.53 6.84
N SER A 151 15.59 -11.45 6.91
CA SER A 151 15.18 -10.71 5.72
C SER A 151 16.33 -9.84 5.20
N ALA A 152 16.34 -9.62 3.88
CA ALA A 152 17.04 -8.47 3.33
C ALA A 152 16.28 -7.15 3.67
N GLU A 153 16.87 -6.00 3.39
CA GLU A 153 16.14 -4.76 3.30
C GLU A 153 15.13 -4.82 2.16
N PRO A 154 13.96 -4.17 2.28
CA PRO A 154 13.02 -4.08 1.17
C PRO A 154 13.67 -3.43 -0.06
N THR A 155 13.37 -3.94 -1.25
CA THR A 155 13.86 -3.35 -2.51
C THR A 155 13.44 -1.89 -2.64
N ILE A 156 12.23 -1.56 -2.23
CA ILE A 156 11.68 -0.20 -2.30
C ILE A 156 11.48 0.37 -0.90
N LYS A 157 12.00 1.57 -0.69
CA LYS A 157 12.00 2.18 0.65
C LYS A 157 10.59 2.54 1.15
N TYR A 158 9.79 3.25 0.35
CA TYR A 158 8.42 3.64 0.67
C TYR A 158 7.47 2.98 -0.31
N ARG A 159 6.52 2.19 0.21
CA ARG A 159 5.61 1.31 -0.56
C ARG A 159 4.20 1.45 -0.01
N GLY A 160 3.26 1.78 -0.87
CA GLY A 160 1.89 1.95 -0.43
C GLY A 160 0.88 2.06 -1.55
N ILE A 161 -0.36 2.30 -1.17
CA ILE A 161 -1.47 2.49 -2.09
C ILE A 161 -2.01 3.90 -2.05
N PHE A 162 -2.68 4.28 -3.13
CA PHE A 162 -3.55 5.42 -3.20
C PHE A 162 -4.99 4.96 -3.45
N ILE A 163 -5.89 5.29 -2.51
CA ILE A 163 -7.33 5.10 -2.66
C ILE A 163 -7.84 6.34 -3.38
N ASN A 164 -8.00 6.23 -4.70
CA ASN A 164 -8.27 7.38 -5.57
C ASN A 164 -9.73 7.46 -6.05
N ASP A 165 -10.48 6.36 -6.00
CA ASP A 165 -11.81 6.26 -6.58
C ASP A 165 -12.79 5.60 -5.60
N GLU A 166 -12.78 6.06 -4.35
CA GLU A 166 -13.51 5.50 -3.21
C GLU A 166 -15.04 5.56 -3.35
N ASP A 167 -15.56 6.37 -4.22
CA ASP A 167 -16.98 6.49 -4.53
C ASP A 167 -17.56 5.27 -5.24
N TRP A 168 -16.72 4.45 -5.89
CA TRP A 168 -17.14 3.23 -6.56
C TRP A 168 -17.48 2.07 -5.61
N GLY A 169 -16.86 2.01 -4.44
CA GLY A 169 -17.11 0.91 -3.50
C GLY A 169 -16.86 1.26 -2.04
N LEU A 170 -15.63 1.61 -1.67
CA LEU A 170 -15.20 1.73 -0.27
C LEU A 170 -16.02 2.74 0.52
N LYS A 171 -16.28 3.94 -0.05
CA LYS A 171 -17.10 4.97 0.60
C LYS A 171 -18.52 4.48 0.89
N THR A 172 -19.15 3.88 -0.11
CA THR A 172 -20.52 3.38 0.01
C THR A 172 -20.59 2.23 1.02
N TRP A 173 -19.64 1.33 1.00
CA TRP A 173 -19.57 0.23 1.96
C TRP A 173 -19.31 0.72 3.39
N ALA A 174 -18.32 1.58 3.59
CA ALA A 174 -17.97 2.12 4.91
C ALA A 174 -19.15 2.85 5.54
N SER A 175 -19.73 3.82 4.82
CA SER A 175 -20.82 4.66 5.30
C SER A 175 -22.11 3.91 5.58
N ARG A 176 -22.38 2.81 4.88
CA ARG A 176 -23.64 2.04 5.04
C ARG A 176 -23.53 0.83 5.93
N ASN A 177 -22.34 0.24 6.04
CA ASN A 177 -22.17 -1.06 6.70
C ASN A 177 -21.21 -1.03 7.89
N PHE A 178 -20.14 -0.21 7.84
CA PHE A 178 -19.06 -0.31 8.81
C PHE A 178 -18.94 0.90 9.75
N GLU A 179 -19.08 2.12 9.24
CA GLU A 179 -19.03 3.38 10.01
C GLU A 179 -20.29 4.21 9.77
N LYS A 180 -21.45 3.59 9.95
CA LYS A 180 -22.78 4.18 9.73
C LYS A 180 -23.00 5.49 10.49
N GLU A 181 -22.38 5.61 11.65
CA GLU A 181 -22.45 6.79 12.51
C GLU A 181 -21.75 8.02 11.92
N LEU A 182 -20.75 7.80 11.06
CA LEU A 182 -20.02 8.87 10.37
C LEU A 182 -20.59 9.16 8.98
N GLU A 183 -21.28 8.19 8.40
CA GLU A 183 -21.73 8.23 6.99
C GLU A 183 -20.57 8.50 6.00
N ASP A 184 -19.34 8.09 6.38
CA ASP A 184 -18.10 8.39 5.68
C ASP A 184 -17.08 7.26 5.81
N ILE A 185 -15.88 7.44 5.24
CA ILE A 185 -14.69 6.64 5.53
C ILE A 185 -13.98 7.26 6.72
N GLY A 186 -13.97 6.55 7.83
CA GLY A 186 -13.43 7.06 9.10
C GLY A 186 -12.36 6.17 9.71
N PRO A 187 -12.04 6.40 11.00
CA PRO A 187 -10.92 5.76 11.68
C PRO A 187 -11.03 4.24 11.78
N LYS A 188 -12.22 3.65 11.83
CA LYS A 188 -12.36 2.18 11.85
C LYS A 188 -11.99 1.56 10.52
N THR A 189 -12.38 2.21 9.41
CA THR A 189 -12.01 1.76 8.06
C THR A 189 -10.52 1.90 7.84
N TYR A 190 -9.94 3.05 8.19
CA TYR A 190 -8.49 3.25 8.07
C TYR A 190 -7.66 2.36 9.01
N ASP A 191 -8.19 1.97 10.18
CA ASP A 191 -7.56 0.96 11.03
C ASP A 191 -7.37 -0.36 10.26
N LYS A 192 -8.40 -0.81 9.51
CA LYS A 192 -8.33 -2.02 8.69
C LYS A 192 -7.47 -1.87 7.44
N VAL A 193 -7.50 -0.71 6.78
CA VAL A 193 -6.62 -0.42 5.64
C VAL A 193 -5.15 -0.44 6.06
N CYS A 194 -4.82 0.19 7.18
CA CYS A 194 -3.45 0.21 7.71
C CYS A 194 -2.99 -1.18 8.15
N GLU A 195 -3.87 -1.98 8.76
CA GLU A 195 -3.58 -3.40 9.07
C GLU A 195 -3.25 -4.18 7.79
N LEU A 196 -4.08 -4.07 6.73
CA LEU A 196 -3.83 -4.73 5.45
C LEU A 196 -2.48 -4.32 4.87
N LEU A 197 -2.20 -3.02 4.81
CA LEU A 197 -0.94 -2.51 4.27
C LEU A 197 0.27 -3.08 5.02
N LEU A 198 0.22 -3.09 6.35
CA LEU A 198 1.32 -3.63 7.14
C LEU A 198 1.49 -5.15 6.91
N ARG A 199 0.37 -5.90 6.78
CA ARG A 199 0.40 -7.34 6.44
C ARG A 199 0.99 -7.60 5.04
N LEU A 200 0.77 -6.70 4.09
CA LEU A 200 1.38 -6.71 2.76
C LEU A 200 2.82 -6.15 2.76
N LYS A 201 3.39 -5.83 3.91
CA LYS A 201 4.70 -5.18 4.07
C LYS A 201 4.78 -3.78 3.43
N GLY A 202 3.63 -3.10 3.32
CA GLY A 202 3.55 -1.68 3.00
C GLY A 202 3.85 -0.81 4.21
N ASN A 203 4.22 0.46 3.98
CA ASN A 203 4.56 1.41 5.02
C ASN A 203 3.97 2.81 4.82
N MET A 204 3.21 3.02 3.75
CA MET A 204 2.55 4.31 3.49
C MET A 204 1.16 4.16 2.89
N LEU A 205 0.35 5.21 3.04
CA LEU A 205 -1.01 5.32 2.52
C LEU A 205 -1.25 6.73 1.99
N ALA A 206 -1.71 6.85 0.74
CA ALA A 206 -2.41 8.02 0.26
C ALA A 206 -3.92 7.76 0.40
N PRO A 207 -4.60 8.48 1.31
CA PRO A 207 -6.01 8.21 1.62
C PRO A 207 -6.95 8.69 0.52
N ALA A 208 -8.24 8.33 0.65
CA ALA A 208 -9.34 8.78 -0.18
C ALA A 208 -9.41 10.31 -0.28
N MET A 209 -9.69 10.84 -1.47
CA MET A 209 -9.58 12.27 -1.73
C MET A 209 -10.76 12.91 -2.49
N HIS A 210 -11.67 12.13 -3.04
CA HIS A 210 -12.77 12.66 -3.81
C HIS A 210 -13.75 13.49 -2.97
N SER A 211 -14.48 14.40 -3.61
CA SER A 211 -15.42 15.30 -2.94
C SER A 211 -16.63 14.62 -2.30
N CYS A 212 -16.89 13.35 -2.65
CA CYS A 212 -17.92 12.51 -2.03
C CYS A 212 -17.54 12.05 -0.61
N THR A 213 -16.27 12.16 -0.25
CA THR A 213 -15.69 11.74 1.03
C THR A 213 -15.20 12.96 1.79
N GLY A 214 -15.28 12.94 3.11
CA GLY A 214 -14.56 13.90 3.94
C GLY A 214 -13.06 13.77 3.76
N ALA A 215 -12.32 14.87 3.85
CA ALA A 215 -10.87 14.78 3.87
C ALA A 215 -10.41 13.89 5.03
N PHE A 216 -9.33 13.13 4.81
CA PHE A 216 -8.77 12.20 5.82
C PHE A 216 -8.64 12.84 7.21
N TYR A 217 -8.23 14.09 7.27
CA TYR A 217 -8.03 14.83 8.51
C TYR A 217 -9.32 15.46 9.09
N SER A 218 -10.46 15.33 8.43
CA SER A 218 -11.76 15.67 9.05
C SER A 218 -12.13 14.70 10.16
N HIS A 219 -11.62 13.48 10.05
CA HIS A 219 -11.67 12.44 11.08
C HIS A 219 -10.27 12.19 11.60
N PHE A 220 -9.73 13.12 12.39
CA PHE A 220 -8.31 13.14 12.79
C PHE A 220 -7.84 11.85 13.47
N GLU A 221 -8.74 11.10 14.09
CA GLU A 221 -8.46 9.77 14.64
C GLU A 221 -7.94 8.79 13.58
N SER A 222 -8.22 9.02 12.29
CA SER A 222 -7.65 8.22 11.19
C SER A 222 -6.13 8.33 11.12
N GLN A 223 -5.57 9.54 11.33
CA GLN A 223 -4.11 9.74 11.46
C GLN A 223 -3.53 9.01 12.67
N VAL A 224 -4.27 9.00 13.79
CA VAL A 224 -3.85 8.26 14.99
C VAL A 224 -3.79 6.76 14.68
N LYS A 225 -4.81 6.22 13.98
CA LYS A 225 -4.82 4.81 13.57
C LYS A 225 -3.66 4.47 12.64
N ALA A 226 -3.39 5.31 11.65
CA ALA A 226 -2.23 5.10 10.77
C ALA A 226 -0.91 5.06 11.57
N ALA A 227 -0.72 5.97 12.51
CA ALA A 227 0.46 6.00 13.37
C ALA A 227 0.56 4.78 14.30
N GLU A 228 -0.56 4.30 14.85
CA GLU A 228 -0.61 3.07 15.65
C GLU A 228 -0.14 1.83 14.86
N TRP A 229 -0.39 1.79 13.56
CA TRP A 229 0.07 0.74 12.63
C TRP A 229 1.44 1.03 12.02
N GLY A 230 2.09 2.14 12.38
CA GLY A 230 3.37 2.54 11.80
C GLY A 230 3.30 2.91 10.31
N ILE A 231 2.09 3.22 9.80
CA ILE A 231 1.85 3.63 8.41
C ILE A 231 2.00 5.15 8.31
N MET A 232 2.85 5.58 7.37
CA MET A 232 3.05 6.98 7.04
C MET A 232 1.95 7.46 6.10
N ILE A 233 1.38 8.63 6.39
CA ILE A 233 0.44 9.24 5.45
C ILE A 233 1.24 10.03 4.40
N THR A 234 0.88 9.84 3.17
CA THR A 234 1.29 10.66 2.02
C THR A 234 0.04 11.16 1.31
N THR A 235 0.19 11.97 0.28
CA THR A 235 -0.94 12.46 -0.50
C THR A 235 -0.60 12.50 -1.99
N SER A 236 -1.61 12.60 -2.82
CA SER A 236 -1.47 12.68 -4.26
C SER A 236 -0.77 13.97 -4.71
N HIS A 237 -0.48 14.03 -6.01
CA HIS A 237 0.02 15.23 -6.69
C HIS A 237 -0.92 16.44 -6.62
N CYS A 238 -2.21 16.21 -6.32
CA CYS A 238 -3.23 17.26 -6.20
C CYS A 238 -3.32 17.84 -4.78
N GLU A 239 -2.82 17.14 -3.78
CA GLU A 239 -3.00 17.43 -2.35
C GLU A 239 -1.67 17.78 -1.67
N PRO A 240 -1.07 18.94 -1.99
CA PRO A 240 0.19 19.32 -1.38
C PRO A 240 0.06 19.52 0.13
N MET A 241 1.11 19.18 0.86
CA MET A 241 1.22 19.40 2.32
C MET A 241 0.11 18.71 3.13
N LEU A 242 -0.33 17.52 2.70
CA LEU A 242 -1.42 16.75 3.33
C LEU A 242 -2.77 17.50 3.33
N PHE A 243 -2.97 18.42 2.39
CA PHE A 243 -4.14 19.28 2.35
C PHE A 243 -5.04 18.91 1.16
N ASN A 244 -6.24 18.40 1.47
CA ASN A 244 -7.22 18.06 0.44
C ASN A 244 -8.02 19.28 0.02
N ASN A 245 -7.67 19.87 -1.13
CA ASN A 245 -8.36 21.03 -1.67
C ASN A 245 -9.67 20.72 -2.42
N ALA A 246 -10.01 19.44 -2.58
CA ALA A 246 -11.27 19.00 -3.17
C ALA A 246 -12.43 18.98 -2.17
N ALA A 247 -12.13 18.76 -0.89
CA ALA A 247 -13.12 18.75 0.17
C ALA A 247 -13.60 20.17 0.50
N SER A 248 -14.90 20.44 0.32
CA SER A 248 -15.48 21.80 0.43
C SER A 248 -15.32 22.47 1.79
N PHE A 249 -15.23 21.70 2.87
CA PHE A 249 -14.97 22.25 4.21
C PHE A 249 -13.48 22.55 4.45
N GLU A 250 -12.56 21.91 3.75
CA GLU A 250 -11.12 22.25 3.74
C GLU A 250 -10.87 23.51 2.91
N TRP A 251 -11.34 23.52 1.65
CA TRP A 251 -11.21 24.65 0.76
C TRP A 251 -12.56 25.00 0.12
N ASN A 252 -13.00 26.24 0.27
CA ASN A 252 -14.20 26.76 -0.37
C ASN A 252 -13.85 28.09 -1.03
N LYS A 253 -14.13 28.22 -2.32
CA LYS A 253 -13.77 29.40 -3.10
C LYS A 253 -14.41 30.69 -2.57
N GLU A 254 -15.63 30.61 -2.06
CA GLU A 254 -16.34 31.79 -1.51
C GLU A 254 -15.72 32.26 -0.18
N ARG A 255 -15.25 31.32 0.66
CA ARG A 255 -14.63 31.57 1.95
C ARG A 255 -13.15 31.89 1.83
N ASP A 256 -12.41 31.10 1.03
CA ASP A 256 -10.96 31.06 1.00
C ASP A 256 -10.36 31.75 -0.25
N GLY A 257 -11.20 32.10 -1.25
CA GLY A 257 -10.76 32.71 -2.50
C GLY A 257 -10.26 31.72 -3.54
N GLU A 258 -9.61 32.22 -4.59
CA GLU A 258 -9.06 31.38 -5.66
C GLU A 258 -7.87 30.54 -5.16
N TRP A 259 -7.80 29.26 -5.62
CA TRP A 259 -6.65 28.42 -5.45
C TRP A 259 -5.56 28.81 -6.46
N ASN A 260 -4.93 29.95 -6.21
CA ASN A 260 -3.92 30.55 -7.08
C ASN A 260 -2.84 31.23 -6.23
N TYR A 261 -1.63 30.70 -6.26
CA TYR A 261 -0.56 31.17 -5.38
C TYR A 261 -0.07 32.58 -5.70
N LEU A 262 -0.22 33.04 -6.95
CA LEU A 262 0.15 34.41 -7.35
C LEU A 262 -0.76 35.47 -6.74
N THR A 263 -2.03 35.15 -6.55
CA THR A 263 -3.05 36.12 -6.10
C THR A 263 -3.54 35.89 -4.67
N ASN A 264 -3.37 34.66 -4.14
CA ASN A 264 -3.91 34.26 -2.82
C ASN A 264 -2.90 33.49 -1.96
N LYS A 265 -1.62 33.84 -2.08
CA LYS A 265 -0.52 33.20 -1.34
C LYS A 265 -0.79 33.09 0.17
N ALA A 266 -1.25 34.17 0.79
CA ALA A 266 -1.40 34.21 2.25
C ALA A 266 -2.39 33.18 2.81
N THR A 267 -3.53 33.02 2.14
CA THR A 267 -4.55 32.02 2.55
C THR A 267 -4.03 30.59 2.34
N ILE A 268 -3.45 30.31 1.17
CA ILE A 268 -2.92 28.97 0.84
C ILE A 268 -1.79 28.62 1.81
N TRP A 269 -0.83 29.54 2.02
CA TRP A 269 0.26 29.34 2.97
C TRP A 269 -0.25 29.01 4.38
N LYS A 270 -1.27 29.77 4.84
CA LYS A 270 -1.87 29.54 6.16
C LYS A 270 -2.50 28.15 6.28
N LYS A 271 -3.19 27.68 5.23
CA LYS A 271 -3.78 26.33 5.20
C LYS A 271 -2.70 25.24 5.32
N PHE A 272 -1.59 25.38 4.61
CA PHE A 272 -0.46 24.48 4.73
C PHE A 272 0.16 24.52 6.11
N ASP A 273 0.38 25.73 6.67
CA ASP A 273 0.94 25.92 8.01
C ASP A 273 0.07 25.26 9.09
N ASP A 274 -1.24 25.51 9.04
CA ASP A 274 -2.19 24.92 10.00
C ASP A 274 -2.16 23.38 9.92
N ARG A 275 -2.18 22.77 8.73
CA ARG A 275 -2.14 21.32 8.55
C ARG A 275 -0.84 20.72 9.07
N ILE A 276 0.30 21.30 8.74
CA ILE A 276 1.59 20.76 9.19
C ILE A 276 1.76 20.92 10.70
N ARG A 277 1.26 22.01 11.29
CA ARG A 277 1.24 22.18 12.75
C ARG A 277 0.44 21.08 13.46
N GLU A 278 -0.73 20.72 12.92
CA GLU A 278 -1.60 19.65 13.45
C GLU A 278 -0.95 18.27 13.36
N THR A 279 -0.17 18.03 12.30
CA THR A 279 0.40 16.72 11.98
C THR A 279 1.88 16.58 12.30
N ALA A 280 2.51 17.59 12.87
CA ALA A 280 3.96 17.67 13.06
C ALA A 280 4.56 16.49 13.84
N GLN A 281 3.80 15.90 14.75
CA GLN A 281 4.24 14.78 15.60
C GLN A 281 4.28 13.43 14.89
N TYR A 282 3.61 13.30 13.75
CA TYR A 282 3.50 12.02 13.01
C TYR A 282 4.57 11.93 11.92
N ASP A 283 4.98 10.70 11.62
CA ASP A 283 5.85 10.42 10.48
C ASP A 283 5.00 10.36 9.22
N ASN A 284 5.16 11.37 8.37
CA ASN A 284 4.43 11.51 7.11
C ASN A 284 5.42 11.79 5.98
N ILE A 285 4.99 11.56 4.74
CA ILE A 285 5.71 11.90 3.52
C ILE A 285 4.96 13.06 2.86
N TYR A 286 5.64 14.16 2.60
CA TYR A 286 4.99 15.39 2.17
C TYR A 286 5.09 15.59 0.67
N THR A 287 3.95 15.67 -0.01
CA THR A 287 3.88 16.13 -1.38
C THR A 287 4.10 17.63 -1.42
N VAL A 288 5.10 18.07 -2.16
CA VAL A 288 5.43 19.50 -2.34
C VAL A 288 5.17 19.97 -3.77
N GLY A 289 5.15 21.28 -3.97
CA GLY A 289 4.63 21.89 -5.18
C GLY A 289 3.12 22.14 -5.05
N MET A 290 2.44 22.37 -6.15
CA MET A 290 0.98 22.43 -6.22
C MET A 290 0.48 22.32 -7.66
N ARG A 291 -0.76 21.87 -7.83
CA ARG A 291 -1.53 21.96 -9.07
C ARG A 291 -2.72 22.93 -8.89
N GLY A 292 -3.69 22.86 -9.74
CA GLY A 292 -4.98 23.56 -9.55
C GLY A 292 -5.83 22.97 -8.45
N LEU A 293 -7.08 23.40 -8.40
CA LEU A 293 -8.07 22.85 -7.47
C LEU A 293 -8.40 21.42 -7.91
N HIS A 294 -8.42 20.49 -6.96
CA HIS A 294 -8.61 19.07 -7.27
C HIS A 294 -7.54 18.59 -8.27
N ASP A 295 -7.90 17.98 -9.39
CA ASP A 295 -6.98 17.56 -10.45
C ASP A 295 -6.87 18.57 -11.62
N GLU A 296 -7.33 19.83 -11.44
CA GLU A 296 -7.17 20.86 -12.45
C GLU A 296 -5.72 21.25 -12.66
N ALA A 297 -5.42 21.83 -13.84
CA ALA A 297 -4.11 22.42 -14.11
C ALA A 297 -3.87 23.65 -13.22
N MET A 298 -2.58 23.86 -12.86
CA MET A 298 -2.14 25.01 -12.07
C MET A 298 -2.63 26.32 -12.68
N LYS A 299 -3.34 27.14 -11.90
CA LYS A 299 -3.81 28.47 -12.28
C LYS A 299 -2.70 29.52 -12.19
N GLY A 300 -2.85 30.60 -12.94
CA GLY A 300 -1.92 31.73 -12.97
C GLY A 300 -1.50 32.07 -14.41
N SER A 301 -0.19 32.11 -14.65
CA SER A 301 0.34 32.46 -15.98
C SER A 301 0.25 31.27 -16.95
N ALA A 302 0.05 31.56 -18.23
CA ALA A 302 0.21 30.57 -19.31
C ALA A 302 1.68 30.28 -19.63
N ASP A 303 2.63 31.18 -19.28
CA ASP A 303 4.06 31.00 -19.51
C ASP A 303 4.65 29.94 -18.57
N PRO A 304 5.18 28.82 -19.08
CA PRO A 304 5.77 27.75 -18.28
C PRO A 304 6.92 28.23 -17.37
N LYS A 305 7.70 29.24 -17.80
CA LYS A 305 8.78 29.82 -16.99
C LYS A 305 8.26 30.60 -15.79
N VAL A 306 7.10 31.27 -15.93
CA VAL A 306 6.44 31.94 -14.78
C VAL A 306 5.89 30.89 -13.83
N ARG A 307 5.25 29.84 -14.35
CA ARG A 307 4.78 28.71 -13.53
C ARG A 307 5.93 28.04 -12.80
N ALA A 308 7.07 27.80 -13.45
CA ALA A 308 8.25 27.21 -12.81
C ALA A 308 8.73 28.06 -11.62
N ARG A 309 8.91 29.39 -11.80
CA ARG A 309 9.30 30.28 -10.70
C ARG A 309 8.26 30.31 -9.57
N THR A 310 6.99 30.23 -9.90
CA THR A 310 5.92 30.16 -8.90
C THR A 310 6.00 28.87 -8.09
N LEU A 311 6.23 27.72 -8.74
CA LEU A 311 6.40 26.44 -8.05
C LEU A 311 7.67 26.40 -7.20
N GLU A 312 8.78 27.00 -7.66
CA GLU A 312 10.00 27.15 -6.84
C GLU A 312 9.72 27.94 -5.56
N GLN A 313 8.92 29.01 -5.65
CA GLN A 313 8.50 29.78 -4.48
C GLN A 313 7.57 28.97 -3.57
N VAL A 314 6.60 28.24 -4.14
CA VAL A 314 5.71 27.35 -3.37
C VAL A 314 6.54 26.34 -2.58
N MET A 315 7.46 25.62 -3.23
CA MET A 315 8.31 24.64 -2.56
C MET A 315 9.18 25.26 -1.47
N THR A 316 9.70 26.47 -1.70
CA THR A 316 10.49 27.21 -0.69
C THR A 316 9.66 27.48 0.54
N ASP A 317 8.46 28.01 0.36
CA ASP A 317 7.55 28.33 1.45
C ASP A 317 7.08 27.07 2.19
N GLN A 318 6.76 26.00 1.48
CA GLN A 318 6.37 24.69 2.05
C GLN A 318 7.51 24.10 2.90
N ARG A 319 8.74 24.16 2.42
CA ARG A 319 9.90 23.67 3.16
C ARG A 319 10.17 24.48 4.42
N GLN A 320 9.94 25.79 4.38
CA GLN A 320 10.02 26.64 5.58
C GLN A 320 8.97 26.25 6.62
N ILE A 321 7.74 25.94 6.20
CA ILE A 321 6.68 25.44 7.10
C ILE A 321 7.11 24.11 7.73
N LEU A 322 7.61 23.16 6.92
CA LEU A 322 8.09 21.87 7.40
C LEU A 322 9.22 22.03 8.44
N GLU A 323 10.23 22.86 8.14
CA GLU A 323 11.33 23.17 9.08
C GLU A 323 10.81 23.72 10.40
N THR A 324 9.88 24.68 10.33
CA THR A 324 9.30 25.34 11.50
C THR A 324 8.59 24.35 12.42
N HIS A 325 7.75 23.49 11.90
CA HIS A 325 6.91 22.61 12.73
C HIS A 325 7.58 21.26 13.04
N LYS A 326 8.33 20.68 12.11
CA LYS A 326 9.06 19.43 12.35
C LYS A 326 10.34 19.62 13.17
N LYS A 327 10.86 20.85 13.25
CA LYS A 327 12.12 21.18 13.94
C LYS A 327 13.31 20.35 13.46
N LYS A 328 13.33 20.06 12.16
CA LYS A 328 14.36 19.29 11.45
C LYS A 328 14.76 20.04 10.18
N ASN A 329 15.98 19.81 9.72
CA ASN A 329 16.36 20.30 8.40
C ASN A 329 15.40 19.71 7.34
N PRO A 330 14.87 20.52 6.39
CA PRO A 330 13.99 20.01 5.35
C PRO A 330 14.54 18.80 4.57
N SER A 331 15.86 18.69 4.43
CA SER A 331 16.52 17.54 3.79
C SER A 331 16.42 16.22 4.57
N GLU A 332 16.04 16.27 5.85
CA GLU A 332 15.81 15.08 6.70
C GLU A 332 14.33 14.68 6.75
N ILE A 333 13.45 15.48 6.14
CA ILE A 333 12.00 15.25 6.10
C ILE A 333 11.65 14.64 4.74
N PRO A 334 11.01 13.46 4.69
CA PRO A 334 10.62 12.85 3.43
C PRO A 334 9.68 13.76 2.63
N GLN A 335 10.08 14.14 1.42
CA GLN A 335 9.32 14.98 0.51
C GLN A 335 9.32 14.37 -0.88
N ILE A 336 8.20 14.48 -1.57
CA ILE A 336 8.04 14.04 -2.95
C ILE A 336 7.54 15.19 -3.83
N PHE A 337 7.92 15.17 -5.08
CA PHE A 337 7.33 15.98 -6.15
C PHE A 337 6.91 15.05 -7.30
N VAL A 338 5.67 15.17 -7.75
CA VAL A 338 5.11 14.35 -8.83
C VAL A 338 4.94 15.23 -10.07
N PRO A 339 5.84 15.14 -11.07
CA PRO A 339 5.67 15.84 -12.32
C PRO A 339 4.63 15.14 -13.20
N TYR A 340 3.34 15.46 -12.96
CA TYR A 340 2.18 14.86 -13.61
C TYR A 340 1.44 15.87 -14.49
N LYS A 341 1.04 15.46 -15.69
CA LYS A 341 0.35 16.31 -16.68
C LYS A 341 1.14 17.63 -16.90
N GLU A 342 0.52 18.79 -16.72
CA GLU A 342 1.13 20.10 -16.96
C GLU A 342 2.36 20.38 -16.08
N THR A 343 2.50 19.75 -14.91
CA THR A 343 3.68 19.94 -14.07
C THR A 343 4.92 19.25 -14.65
N LEU A 344 4.76 18.22 -15.48
CA LEU A 344 5.87 17.66 -16.26
C LEU A 344 6.38 18.66 -17.31
N ASP A 345 5.46 19.32 -18.03
CA ASP A 345 5.84 20.37 -18.98
C ASP A 345 6.58 21.53 -18.30
N ILE A 346 6.14 21.90 -17.09
CA ILE A 346 6.79 22.94 -16.28
C ILE A 346 8.17 22.47 -15.81
N TYR A 347 8.32 21.20 -15.45
CA TYR A 347 9.58 20.60 -15.06
C TYR A 347 10.57 20.60 -16.24
N ASP A 348 10.14 20.15 -17.41
CA ASP A 348 10.95 20.12 -18.62
C ASP A 348 11.27 21.54 -19.14
N ALA A 349 10.45 22.54 -18.83
CA ALA A 349 10.72 23.96 -19.10
C ALA A 349 11.75 24.59 -18.14
N GLY A 350 12.29 23.83 -17.19
CA GLY A 350 13.41 24.22 -16.31
C GLY A 350 13.05 24.54 -14.87
N LEU A 351 11.96 24.00 -14.33
CA LEU A 351 11.66 24.04 -12.90
C LEU A 351 12.81 23.41 -12.09
N ARG A 352 13.29 24.11 -11.08
CA ARG A 352 14.33 23.62 -10.18
C ARG A 352 13.70 23.02 -8.93
N VAL A 353 13.65 21.71 -8.88
CA VAL A 353 13.23 20.97 -7.69
C VAL A 353 14.45 20.75 -6.80
N PRO A 354 14.42 21.09 -5.49
CA PRO A 354 15.52 20.81 -4.56
C PRO A 354 16.04 19.39 -4.64
N ASP A 355 17.34 19.20 -4.60
CA ASP A 355 18.04 17.94 -4.89
C ASP A 355 17.66 16.78 -3.96
N ASP A 356 17.23 17.07 -2.73
CA ASP A 356 16.83 16.17 -1.68
C ASP A 356 15.35 15.72 -1.77
N ILE A 357 14.55 16.31 -2.65
CA ILE A 357 13.17 15.92 -2.89
C ILE A 357 13.14 14.72 -3.86
N THR A 358 12.40 13.67 -3.53
CA THR A 358 12.20 12.52 -4.40
C THR A 358 11.32 12.90 -5.60
N LEU A 359 11.79 12.61 -6.82
CA LEU A 359 10.98 12.76 -8.04
C LEU A 359 10.13 11.49 -8.23
N VAL A 360 8.82 11.63 -8.31
CA VAL A 360 7.90 10.50 -8.50
C VAL A 360 7.33 10.54 -9.92
N TRP A 361 7.76 9.60 -10.75
CA TRP A 361 7.34 9.50 -12.15
C TRP A 361 6.02 8.74 -12.25
N PRO A 362 4.97 9.34 -12.83
CA PRO A 362 3.74 8.63 -13.14
C PRO A 362 3.89 7.76 -14.39
N ASP A 363 3.08 6.70 -14.46
CA ASP A 363 2.81 6.03 -15.73
C ASP A 363 1.91 6.90 -16.64
N ASP A 364 1.53 6.37 -17.80
CA ASP A 364 0.63 7.03 -18.74
C ASP A 364 -0.87 6.81 -18.42
N ASN A 365 -1.20 6.45 -17.20
CA ASN A 365 -2.52 6.05 -16.69
C ASN A 365 -2.96 4.63 -17.14
N TYR A 366 -2.22 3.99 -18.04
CA TYR A 366 -2.54 2.65 -18.60
C TYR A 366 -1.45 1.62 -18.32
N GLY A 367 -0.56 1.91 -17.37
CA GLY A 367 0.47 0.99 -16.91
C GLY A 367 1.79 1.09 -17.65
N TYR A 368 2.03 2.10 -18.50
CA TYR A 368 3.30 2.27 -19.24
C TYR A 368 4.10 3.46 -18.70
N MET A 369 5.32 3.21 -18.24
CA MET A 369 6.25 4.26 -17.79
C MET A 369 6.86 4.97 -19.00
N LYS A 370 6.29 6.10 -19.38
CA LYS A 370 6.77 6.94 -20.49
C LYS A 370 7.99 7.79 -20.10
N ARG A 371 8.15 8.09 -18.82
CA ARG A 371 9.22 8.92 -18.27
C ARG A 371 9.83 8.21 -17.06
N VAL A 372 11.13 8.10 -17.05
CA VAL A 372 11.95 7.63 -15.92
C VAL A 372 13.14 8.59 -15.76
N SER A 373 13.85 8.49 -14.64
CA SER A 373 15.01 9.33 -14.36
C SER A 373 16.11 9.15 -15.41
N ASN A 374 16.59 10.28 -15.95
CA ASN A 374 17.79 10.32 -16.79
C ASN A 374 19.07 10.24 -15.92
N ASP A 375 20.26 10.24 -16.55
CA ASP A 375 21.54 10.09 -15.85
C ASP A 375 21.83 11.18 -14.81
N VAL A 376 21.37 12.41 -15.05
CA VAL A 376 21.52 13.52 -14.11
C VAL A 376 20.55 13.38 -12.94
N GLU A 377 19.31 13.05 -13.22
CA GLU A 377 18.26 12.86 -12.21
C GLU A 377 18.56 11.68 -11.28
N ARG A 378 19.20 10.63 -11.78
CA ARG A 378 19.66 9.49 -10.97
C ARG A 378 20.72 9.85 -9.92
N GLN A 379 21.44 10.96 -10.10
CA GLN A 379 22.43 11.44 -9.14
C GLN A 379 21.84 12.26 -8.00
N ARG A 380 20.54 12.54 -8.03
CA ARG A 380 19.86 13.34 -6.99
C ARG A 380 19.84 12.59 -5.66
N LYS A 381 20.06 13.32 -4.56
CA LYS A 381 20.04 12.76 -3.18
C LYS A 381 18.66 12.22 -2.81
N GLY A 382 17.59 12.89 -3.24
CA GLY A 382 16.22 12.46 -3.02
C GLY A 382 15.85 11.19 -3.78
N GLY A 383 16.63 10.83 -4.82
CA GLY A 383 16.34 9.69 -5.69
C GLY A 383 15.04 9.86 -6.45
N SER A 384 14.47 8.75 -6.89
CA SER A 384 13.18 8.76 -7.57
C SER A 384 12.25 7.62 -7.14
N GLY A 385 11.01 7.74 -7.54
CA GLY A 385 9.96 6.77 -7.31
C GLY A 385 8.97 6.74 -8.47
N ILE A 386 7.89 6.01 -8.28
CA ILE A 386 6.83 5.85 -9.28
C ILE A 386 5.44 6.07 -8.65
N TYR A 387 4.52 6.47 -9.51
CA TYR A 387 3.08 6.43 -9.29
C TYR A 387 2.47 5.59 -10.42
N TYR A 388 1.96 4.39 -10.07
CA TYR A 388 1.54 3.36 -11.00
C TYR A 388 0.05 3.05 -10.85
N HIS A 389 -0.67 2.82 -11.96
CA HIS A 389 -2.10 2.57 -11.98
C HIS A 389 -2.44 1.09 -12.18
N LEU A 390 -3.15 0.49 -11.21
CA LEU A 390 -3.95 -0.72 -11.43
C LEU A 390 -5.39 -0.38 -11.84
N SER A 391 -5.83 0.82 -11.52
CA SER A 391 -7.15 1.37 -11.79
C SER A 391 -6.99 2.84 -12.18
N TYR A 392 -7.85 3.34 -13.05
CA TYR A 392 -7.81 4.74 -13.52
C TYR A 392 -9.20 5.27 -13.77
N LEU A 393 -9.47 6.46 -13.22
CA LEU A 393 -10.64 7.29 -13.51
C LEU A 393 -10.19 8.48 -14.38
N GLY A 394 -10.65 8.55 -15.61
CA GLY A 394 -10.30 9.69 -16.47
C GLY A 394 -10.37 9.40 -17.96
N THR A 395 -10.11 10.44 -18.75
CA THR A 395 -10.12 10.36 -20.21
C THR A 395 -8.88 9.61 -20.75
N PRO A 396 -9.00 8.92 -21.91
CA PRO A 396 -10.22 8.71 -22.71
C PRO A 396 -11.19 7.67 -22.15
N HIS A 397 -10.72 6.68 -21.35
CA HIS A 397 -11.51 5.59 -20.79
C HIS A 397 -11.10 5.25 -19.36
N ASP A 398 -12.09 5.01 -18.51
CA ASP A 398 -11.90 4.44 -17.18
C ASP A 398 -11.63 2.92 -17.24
N TYR A 399 -10.94 2.39 -16.22
CA TYR A 399 -10.93 0.97 -15.89
C TYR A 399 -10.87 0.83 -14.37
N LEU A 400 -12.02 0.53 -13.75
CA LEU A 400 -12.26 0.63 -12.32
C LEU A 400 -12.82 -0.65 -11.68
N TRP A 401 -13.59 -1.43 -12.46
CA TRP A 401 -14.45 -2.47 -11.90
C TRP A 401 -13.79 -3.82 -11.75
N ILE A 402 -12.80 -4.10 -12.61
CA ILE A 402 -12.12 -5.39 -12.67
C ILE A 402 -10.63 -5.19 -12.86
N SER A 403 -9.85 -6.08 -12.26
CA SER A 403 -8.39 -6.03 -12.38
C SER A 403 -7.96 -6.56 -13.76
N THR A 404 -7.56 -5.65 -14.65
CA THR A 404 -7.18 -5.98 -16.04
C THR A 404 -5.72 -5.70 -16.38
N ALA A 405 -4.90 -5.25 -15.42
CA ALA A 405 -3.47 -5.03 -15.62
C ALA A 405 -2.72 -6.39 -15.60
N PRO A 406 -2.11 -6.82 -16.73
CA PRO A 406 -1.39 -8.09 -16.74
C PRO A 406 -0.16 -8.08 -15.83
N PRO A 407 0.14 -9.19 -15.13
CA PRO A 407 1.30 -9.28 -14.23
C PRO A 407 2.63 -9.00 -14.92
N MET A 408 2.77 -9.38 -16.19
CA MET A 408 3.96 -9.13 -16.99
C MET A 408 4.15 -7.65 -17.29
N LEU A 409 3.07 -6.92 -17.63
CA LEU A 409 3.15 -5.47 -17.88
C LEU A 409 3.60 -4.74 -16.61
N MET A 410 2.98 -5.06 -15.48
CA MET A 410 3.35 -4.46 -14.21
C MET A 410 4.82 -4.72 -13.89
N TYR A 411 5.30 -5.96 -14.03
CA TYR A 411 6.72 -6.29 -13.79
C TYR A 411 7.67 -5.55 -14.74
N GLU A 412 7.39 -5.57 -16.05
CA GLU A 412 8.21 -4.90 -17.06
C GLU A 412 8.40 -3.42 -16.74
N GLU A 413 7.30 -2.72 -16.47
CA GLU A 413 7.31 -1.28 -16.31
C GLU A 413 7.90 -0.87 -14.95
N LEU A 414 7.61 -1.61 -13.88
CA LEU A 414 8.20 -1.37 -12.57
C LEU A 414 9.70 -1.70 -12.54
N LYS A 415 10.10 -2.80 -13.20
CA LYS A 415 11.52 -3.18 -13.34
C LYS A 415 12.30 -2.14 -14.14
N LYS A 416 11.75 -1.66 -15.25
CA LYS A 416 12.33 -0.57 -16.03
C LYS A 416 12.54 0.70 -15.21
N ALA A 417 11.55 1.08 -14.42
CA ALA A 417 11.64 2.24 -13.55
C ALA A 417 12.69 2.03 -12.43
N TYR A 418 12.70 0.86 -11.82
CA TYR A 418 13.70 0.48 -10.81
C TYR A 418 15.13 0.52 -11.37
N ASP A 419 15.35 -0.06 -12.55
CA ASP A 419 16.65 -0.04 -13.23
C ASP A 419 17.11 1.39 -13.60
N ALA A 420 16.16 2.31 -13.75
CA ALA A 420 16.41 3.73 -13.89
C ALA A 420 16.54 4.50 -12.57
N GLY A 421 16.62 3.81 -11.42
CA GLY A 421 16.88 4.38 -10.11
C GLY A 421 15.63 4.73 -9.29
N ALA A 422 14.46 4.23 -9.65
CA ALA A 422 13.23 4.46 -8.89
C ALA A 422 13.08 3.44 -7.72
N ASP A 423 13.93 3.57 -6.71
CA ASP A 423 14.01 2.71 -5.52
C ASP A 423 13.43 3.34 -4.24
N ARG A 424 13.02 4.62 -4.30
CA ARG A 424 12.67 5.38 -3.09
C ARG A 424 11.20 5.32 -2.72
N TYR A 425 10.30 5.34 -3.69
CA TYR A 425 8.88 5.55 -3.44
C TYR A 425 8.04 4.87 -4.54
N TRP A 426 7.24 3.88 -4.16
CA TRP A 426 6.29 3.23 -5.07
C TRP A 426 4.88 3.40 -4.51
N LEU A 427 4.06 4.17 -5.22
CA LEU A 427 2.65 4.39 -4.93
C LEU A 427 1.80 3.71 -5.99
N LEU A 428 0.94 2.81 -5.55
CA LEU A 428 0.00 2.09 -6.41
C LEU A 428 -1.39 2.71 -6.32
N ASN A 429 -1.88 3.27 -7.42
CA ASN A 429 -3.29 3.64 -7.53
C ASN A 429 -4.13 2.37 -7.66
N VAL A 430 -4.98 2.13 -6.69
CA VAL A 430 -5.87 0.95 -6.66
C VAL A 430 -7.33 1.33 -6.93
N GLY A 431 -7.62 2.63 -7.10
CA GLY A 431 -8.99 3.12 -7.15
C GLY A 431 -9.70 2.86 -5.83
N ASP A 432 -10.34 1.73 -5.77
CA ASP A 432 -10.75 1.05 -4.54
C ASP A 432 -9.82 -0.15 -4.25
N ILE A 433 -9.84 -0.67 -3.02
CA ILE A 433 -9.07 -1.87 -2.66
C ILE A 433 -9.59 -3.09 -3.44
N LYS A 434 -10.91 -3.17 -3.61
CA LYS A 434 -11.57 -4.20 -4.41
C LYS A 434 -11.87 -3.67 -5.82
N PRO A 435 -11.65 -4.46 -6.85
CA PRO A 435 -11.20 -5.86 -6.92
C PRO A 435 -9.69 -6.02 -7.20
N MET A 436 -8.84 -5.20 -6.58
CA MET A 436 -7.41 -5.12 -6.90
C MET A 436 -6.52 -6.07 -6.07
N GLU A 437 -7.09 -6.99 -5.28
CA GLU A 437 -6.40 -7.83 -4.32
C GLU A 437 -5.20 -8.58 -4.92
N ILE A 438 -5.41 -9.25 -6.07
CA ILE A 438 -4.37 -10.06 -6.73
C ILE A 438 -3.22 -9.17 -7.22
N GLY A 439 -3.57 -8.05 -7.84
CA GLY A 439 -2.58 -7.08 -8.33
C GLY A 439 -1.82 -6.41 -7.20
N MET A 440 -2.50 -6.03 -6.12
CA MET A 440 -1.90 -5.47 -4.90
C MET A 440 -0.91 -6.45 -4.27
N GLN A 441 -1.30 -7.72 -4.10
CA GLN A 441 -0.41 -8.73 -3.53
C GLN A 441 0.90 -8.83 -4.33
N GLN A 442 0.79 -8.95 -5.65
CA GLN A 442 1.98 -9.02 -6.50
C GLN A 442 2.83 -7.75 -6.43
N PHE A 443 2.20 -6.57 -6.45
CA PHE A 443 2.92 -5.30 -6.35
C PHE A 443 3.74 -5.20 -5.05
N PHE A 444 3.13 -5.54 -3.92
CA PHE A 444 3.83 -5.45 -2.63
C PHE A 444 4.94 -6.49 -2.50
N ASP A 445 4.75 -7.70 -3.01
CA ASP A 445 5.80 -8.71 -3.00
C ASP A 445 6.97 -8.33 -3.93
N MET A 446 6.70 -7.69 -5.09
CA MET A 446 7.75 -7.10 -5.93
C MET A 446 8.44 -5.92 -5.25
N ALA A 447 7.70 -5.04 -4.58
CA ALA A 447 8.28 -3.90 -3.88
C ALA A 447 9.11 -4.33 -2.65
N TRP A 448 8.78 -5.47 -2.05
CA TRP A 448 9.55 -6.08 -0.97
C TRP A 448 10.83 -6.74 -1.49
N ASP A 449 10.71 -7.62 -2.48
CA ASP A 449 11.85 -8.33 -3.08
C ASP A 449 11.67 -8.47 -4.61
N LEU A 450 12.12 -7.46 -5.35
CA LEU A 450 12.05 -7.48 -6.81
C LEU A 450 12.96 -8.56 -7.43
N SER A 451 14.01 -8.98 -6.72
CA SER A 451 14.93 -10.01 -7.20
C SER A 451 14.31 -11.40 -7.30
N ALA A 452 13.22 -11.65 -6.56
CA ALA A 452 12.46 -12.89 -6.63
C ALA A 452 11.66 -13.04 -7.94
N PHE A 453 11.50 -11.95 -8.71
CA PHE A 453 10.74 -11.92 -9.95
C PHE A 453 11.66 -11.85 -11.18
N THR A 454 11.30 -12.61 -12.20
CA THR A 454 11.96 -12.63 -13.50
C THR A 454 10.93 -12.71 -14.62
N TYR A 455 11.33 -12.46 -15.87
CA TYR A 455 10.46 -12.63 -17.03
C TYR A 455 9.93 -14.06 -17.18
N GLU A 456 10.68 -15.06 -16.69
CA GLU A 456 10.29 -16.46 -16.77
C GLU A 456 9.29 -16.88 -15.70
N ASN A 457 9.26 -16.19 -14.55
CA ASN A 457 8.43 -16.62 -13.41
C ASN A 457 7.24 -15.71 -13.08
N VAL A 458 7.25 -14.44 -13.50
CA VAL A 458 6.24 -13.46 -13.08
C VAL A 458 4.80 -13.88 -13.42
N ASN A 459 4.56 -14.51 -14.58
CA ASN A 459 3.23 -15.00 -14.96
C ASN A 459 2.79 -16.24 -14.17
N ARG A 460 3.69 -16.87 -13.39
CA ARG A 460 3.37 -18.01 -12.53
C ARG A 460 3.07 -17.57 -11.09
N TYR A 461 3.41 -16.35 -10.74
CA TYR A 461 3.27 -15.84 -9.38
C TYR A 461 1.81 -15.87 -8.91
N GLN A 462 0.91 -15.19 -9.61
CA GLN A 462 -0.51 -15.12 -9.23
C GLN A 462 -1.17 -16.52 -9.16
N PRO A 463 -1.00 -17.43 -10.16
CA PRO A 463 -1.50 -18.80 -10.04
C PRO A 463 -0.94 -19.57 -8.85
N GLN A 464 0.33 -19.39 -8.51
CA GLN A 464 0.95 -20.03 -7.34
C GLN A 464 0.40 -19.48 -6.03
N TRP A 465 0.24 -18.17 -5.95
CA TRP A 465 -0.34 -17.51 -4.78
C TRP A 465 -1.79 -17.96 -4.55
N LEU A 466 -2.64 -17.94 -5.58
CA LEU A 466 -4.01 -18.46 -5.51
C LEU A 466 -4.05 -19.94 -5.09
N ALA A 467 -3.12 -20.75 -5.62
CA ALA A 467 -3.02 -22.15 -5.23
C ALA A 467 -2.60 -22.33 -3.76
N SER A 468 -1.86 -21.39 -3.19
CA SER A 468 -1.54 -21.40 -1.75
C SER A 468 -2.77 -21.16 -0.87
N LEU A 469 -3.72 -20.36 -1.34
CA LEU A 469 -4.98 -20.07 -0.66
C LEU A 469 -6.04 -21.17 -0.86
N TYR A 470 -6.24 -21.62 -2.10
CA TYR A 470 -7.37 -22.46 -2.50
C TYR A 470 -7.00 -23.92 -2.82
N GLY A 471 -5.72 -24.24 -2.74
CA GLY A 471 -5.20 -25.60 -2.88
C GLY A 471 -4.32 -25.81 -4.10
N LYS A 472 -3.15 -26.40 -3.85
CA LYS A 472 -2.08 -26.65 -4.86
C LYS A 472 -2.54 -27.47 -6.08
N ARG A 473 -3.57 -28.30 -5.92
CA ARG A 473 -4.16 -29.11 -7.01
C ARG A 473 -4.73 -28.24 -8.14
N HIS A 474 -5.15 -27.00 -7.85
CA HIS A 474 -5.75 -26.08 -8.81
C HIS A 474 -4.75 -25.13 -9.49
N GLN A 475 -3.45 -25.21 -9.17
CA GLN A 475 -2.44 -24.28 -9.71
C GLN A 475 -2.42 -24.24 -11.24
N LYS A 476 -2.57 -25.39 -11.90
CA LYS A 476 -2.60 -25.46 -13.38
C LYS A 476 -3.86 -24.82 -13.95
N ASP A 477 -4.99 -24.99 -13.26
CA ASP A 477 -6.25 -24.37 -13.68
C ASP A 477 -6.18 -22.86 -13.52
N PHE A 478 -5.65 -22.36 -12.40
CA PHE A 478 -5.42 -20.92 -12.19
C PHE A 478 -4.50 -20.32 -13.25
N GLN A 479 -3.43 -21.03 -13.63
CA GLN A 479 -2.57 -20.57 -14.72
C GLN A 479 -3.35 -20.41 -16.02
N GLN A 480 -4.15 -21.40 -16.41
CA GLN A 480 -4.93 -21.37 -17.65
C GLN A 480 -6.02 -20.28 -17.62
N ILE A 481 -6.68 -20.10 -16.48
CA ILE A 481 -7.70 -19.06 -16.28
C ILE A 481 -7.07 -17.68 -16.45
N LEU A 482 -6.00 -17.39 -15.71
CA LEU A 482 -5.38 -16.06 -15.72
C LEU A 482 -4.68 -15.76 -17.05
N ASP A 483 -4.00 -16.72 -17.68
CA ASP A 483 -3.39 -16.54 -19.00
C ASP A 483 -4.45 -16.18 -20.05
N GLN A 484 -5.61 -16.86 -20.04
CA GLN A 484 -6.68 -16.56 -20.97
C GLN A 484 -7.38 -15.23 -20.65
N TYR A 485 -7.62 -14.94 -19.36
CA TYR A 485 -8.23 -13.70 -18.90
C TYR A 485 -7.39 -12.48 -19.30
N TYR A 486 -6.11 -12.48 -18.98
CA TYR A 486 -5.23 -11.34 -19.32
C TYR A 486 -5.01 -11.22 -20.83
N ARG A 487 -5.00 -12.32 -21.58
CA ARG A 487 -4.97 -12.26 -23.04
C ARG A 487 -6.19 -11.55 -23.62
N LEU A 488 -7.39 -11.86 -23.10
CA LEU A 488 -8.62 -11.20 -23.53
C LEU A 488 -8.67 -9.73 -23.10
N ALA A 489 -8.26 -9.42 -21.86
CA ALA A 489 -8.18 -8.06 -21.37
C ALA A 489 -7.12 -7.23 -22.14
N TRP A 490 -6.02 -7.85 -22.58
CA TRP A 490 -5.02 -7.21 -23.43
C TRP A 490 -5.53 -6.87 -24.83
N GLN A 491 -6.31 -7.76 -25.43
CA GLN A 491 -6.96 -7.48 -26.72
C GLN A 491 -7.86 -6.24 -26.62
N ARG A 492 -8.71 -6.20 -25.61
CA ARG A 492 -9.49 -5.03 -25.22
C ARG A 492 -10.02 -5.20 -23.81
N LYS A 493 -9.89 -4.17 -22.97
CA LYS A 493 -10.50 -4.21 -21.65
C LYS A 493 -12.02 -4.31 -21.79
N PRO A 494 -12.73 -5.08 -20.94
CA PRO A 494 -14.19 -5.13 -20.97
C PRO A 494 -14.85 -3.76 -20.87
N GLU A 495 -14.27 -2.85 -20.06
CA GLU A 495 -14.74 -1.47 -19.85
C GLU A 495 -14.59 -0.59 -21.11
N PHE A 496 -13.74 -0.99 -22.09
CA PHE A 496 -13.53 -0.24 -23.33
C PHE A 496 -14.40 -0.73 -24.49
N MET A 497 -15.39 -1.59 -24.20
CA MET A 497 -16.31 -2.11 -25.20
C MET A 497 -17.44 -1.11 -25.45
N GLY A 498 -17.50 -0.54 -26.63
CA GLY A 498 -18.66 0.20 -27.10
C GLY A 498 -18.56 1.74 -27.07
N TYR A 499 -17.59 2.30 -26.38
CA TYR A 499 -17.38 3.77 -26.34
C TYR A 499 -15.99 4.13 -26.81
N GLU A 500 -15.89 5.26 -27.51
CA GLU A 500 -14.60 5.82 -27.93
C GLU A 500 -13.98 6.66 -26.80
N MET A 501 -14.81 7.42 -26.10
CA MET A 501 -14.48 8.25 -24.94
C MET A 501 -15.64 8.25 -23.93
N GLU A 502 -15.39 8.10 -22.64
CA GLU A 502 -16.42 8.07 -21.61
C GLU A 502 -16.79 9.45 -21.09
N TRP A 503 -15.83 10.37 -21.04
CA TRP A 503 -15.98 11.69 -20.44
C TRP A 503 -16.27 12.79 -21.44
N ASP A 504 -16.49 12.44 -22.70
CA ASP A 504 -16.87 13.40 -23.72
C ASP A 504 -18.38 13.59 -23.68
N ASN A 505 -18.83 14.79 -23.30
CA ASN A 505 -20.24 15.20 -23.36
C ASN A 505 -20.66 15.65 -24.76
N ASP A 506 -19.82 15.45 -25.78
CA ASP A 506 -20.18 15.74 -27.15
C ASP A 506 -21.32 14.80 -27.60
N GLU A 507 -22.28 15.33 -28.34
CA GLU A 507 -23.36 14.58 -28.99
C GLU A 507 -22.82 13.48 -29.92
N ASN A 508 -21.54 13.53 -30.26
CA ASN A 508 -20.83 12.53 -31.05
C ASN A 508 -20.24 11.39 -30.23
N ASN A 509 -20.22 11.47 -28.91
CA ASN A 509 -19.78 10.37 -28.05
C ASN A 509 -20.86 9.29 -27.99
N ARG A 510 -20.95 8.52 -29.05
CA ARG A 510 -21.90 7.41 -29.21
C ARG A 510 -21.20 6.10 -29.01
N LEU A 511 -22.00 5.04 -28.75
CA LEU A 511 -21.56 3.68 -28.91
C LEU A 511 -21.02 3.52 -30.33
N HIS A 512 -19.72 3.27 -30.42
CA HIS A 512 -19.08 2.97 -31.70
C HIS A 512 -19.00 1.48 -31.90
N ASP A 513 -18.96 1.07 -33.18
CA ASP A 513 -18.64 -0.32 -33.54
C ASP A 513 -17.24 -0.64 -32.99
N THR A 514 -17.16 -1.67 -32.14
CA THR A 514 -15.90 -2.16 -31.66
C THR A 514 -15.26 -3.08 -32.68
N ASP A 515 -14.00 -3.49 -32.46
CA ASP A 515 -13.32 -4.53 -33.25
C ASP A 515 -14.02 -5.90 -33.16
N PHE A 516 -14.99 -6.03 -32.24
CA PHE A 516 -15.77 -7.24 -32.00
C PHE A 516 -17.18 -7.07 -32.53
N SER A 517 -17.55 -7.83 -33.55
CA SER A 517 -18.84 -7.78 -34.22
C SER A 517 -19.51 -9.15 -34.20
N PHE A 518 -20.85 -9.15 -34.07
CA PHE A 518 -21.65 -10.35 -34.22
C PHE A 518 -21.72 -10.81 -35.70
N GLU A 519 -21.59 -9.88 -36.64
CA GLU A 519 -21.65 -10.18 -38.06
C GLU A 519 -20.44 -10.97 -38.56
N ASN A 520 -19.23 -10.65 -38.05
CA ASN A 520 -18.00 -11.36 -38.40
C ASN A 520 -17.62 -12.49 -37.43
N GLY A 521 -18.44 -12.74 -36.42
CA GLY A 521 -18.25 -13.80 -35.43
C GLY A 521 -17.28 -13.53 -34.31
N THR A 522 -16.60 -12.36 -34.29
CA THR A 522 -15.58 -12.03 -33.25
C THR A 522 -16.20 -11.82 -31.90
N ALA A 523 -17.40 -11.20 -31.82
CA ALA A 523 -18.13 -11.02 -30.56
C ALA A 523 -18.58 -12.37 -29.96
N GLN A 524 -19.10 -13.29 -30.79
CA GLN A 524 -19.47 -14.65 -30.36
C GLN A 524 -18.24 -15.40 -29.82
N GLN A 525 -17.11 -15.31 -30.50
CA GLN A 525 -15.88 -15.96 -30.04
C GLN A 525 -15.42 -15.40 -28.71
N ARG A 526 -15.45 -14.06 -28.53
CA ARG A 526 -15.08 -13.43 -27.27
C ARG A 526 -15.99 -13.85 -26.11
N LEU A 527 -17.30 -13.89 -26.35
CA LEU A 527 -18.26 -14.39 -25.35
C LEU A 527 -18.01 -15.85 -24.99
N ALA A 528 -17.71 -16.70 -25.99
CA ALA A 528 -17.38 -18.12 -25.77
C ALA A 528 -16.07 -18.25 -24.94
N ASP A 529 -15.06 -17.41 -25.21
CA ASP A 529 -13.79 -17.43 -24.49
C ASP A 529 -13.98 -17.02 -23.02
N TYR A 530 -14.73 -15.95 -22.72
CA TYR A 530 -15.05 -15.57 -21.34
C TYR A 530 -15.91 -16.62 -20.64
N LYS A 531 -16.89 -17.21 -21.36
CA LYS A 531 -17.69 -18.30 -20.80
C LYS A 531 -16.84 -19.51 -20.43
N ALA A 532 -15.85 -19.86 -21.23
CA ALA A 532 -14.95 -20.97 -20.93
C ALA A 532 -14.11 -20.73 -19.67
N ILE A 533 -13.71 -19.46 -19.39
CA ILE A 533 -13.05 -19.07 -18.14
C ILE A 533 -14.03 -19.23 -16.98
N SER A 534 -15.23 -18.65 -17.08
CA SER A 534 -16.28 -18.70 -16.05
C SER A 534 -16.65 -20.15 -15.70
N ASP A 535 -16.86 -21.00 -16.69
CA ASP A 535 -17.19 -22.43 -16.48
C ASP A 535 -16.07 -23.17 -15.68
N ARG A 536 -14.80 -22.83 -15.92
CA ARG A 536 -13.67 -23.39 -15.16
C ARG A 536 -13.64 -22.89 -13.72
N VAL A 537 -13.86 -21.59 -13.50
CA VAL A 537 -13.95 -21.00 -12.17
C VAL A 537 -15.07 -21.66 -11.37
N ASP A 538 -16.25 -21.84 -11.97
CA ASP A 538 -17.38 -22.52 -11.36
C ASP A 538 -17.07 -23.96 -10.94
N VAL A 539 -16.33 -24.70 -11.77
CA VAL A 539 -15.90 -26.08 -11.44
C VAL A 539 -15.01 -26.08 -10.21
N ILE A 540 -14.03 -25.17 -10.14
CA ILE A 540 -13.14 -25.06 -8.98
C ILE A 540 -13.95 -24.70 -7.73
N GLN A 541 -14.79 -23.66 -7.79
CA GLN A 541 -15.60 -23.19 -6.67
C GLN A 541 -16.44 -24.31 -6.04
N LYS A 542 -17.04 -25.18 -6.86
CA LYS A 542 -17.83 -26.32 -6.38
C LYS A 542 -17.00 -27.36 -5.61
N THR A 543 -15.70 -27.44 -5.88
CA THR A 543 -14.78 -28.37 -5.18
C THR A 543 -14.21 -27.83 -3.88
N LEU A 544 -14.35 -26.51 -3.64
CA LEU A 544 -13.85 -25.87 -2.44
C LEU A 544 -14.79 -26.10 -1.25
N PRO A 545 -14.24 -26.20 -0.01
CA PRO A 545 -15.04 -26.12 1.20
C PRO A 545 -15.93 -24.88 1.23
N ALA A 546 -17.09 -24.97 1.88
CA ALA A 546 -18.10 -23.91 1.84
C ALA A 546 -17.55 -22.56 2.36
N GLU A 547 -16.70 -22.60 3.37
CA GLU A 547 -16.09 -21.42 3.98
C GLU A 547 -15.11 -20.65 3.05
N PHE A 548 -14.56 -21.32 2.02
CA PHE A 548 -13.66 -20.68 1.05
C PHE A 548 -14.40 -20.05 -0.13
N ARG A 549 -15.65 -20.43 -0.38
CA ARG A 549 -16.37 -20.01 -1.58
C ARG A 549 -16.63 -18.51 -1.68
N PRO A 550 -16.96 -17.79 -0.58
CA PRO A 550 -17.10 -16.33 -0.65
C PRO A 550 -15.81 -15.62 -1.09
N ALA A 551 -14.69 -15.91 -0.43
CA ALA A 551 -13.39 -15.36 -0.78
C ALA A 551 -12.94 -15.71 -2.20
N PHE A 552 -13.19 -16.94 -2.63
CA PHE A 552 -12.88 -17.38 -3.98
C PHE A 552 -13.73 -16.66 -5.03
N PHE A 553 -15.03 -16.50 -4.76
CA PHE A 553 -15.92 -15.76 -5.66
C PHE A 553 -15.45 -14.31 -5.82
N GLU A 554 -15.06 -13.66 -4.73
CA GLU A 554 -14.59 -12.29 -4.75
C GLU A 554 -13.31 -12.10 -5.58
N MET A 555 -12.36 -13.03 -5.47
CA MET A 555 -11.07 -12.92 -6.19
C MET A 555 -11.12 -13.39 -7.65
N LEU A 556 -11.98 -14.36 -7.98
CA LEU A 556 -11.97 -15.02 -9.30
C LEU A 556 -13.36 -15.23 -9.90
N GLY A 557 -14.41 -15.27 -9.12
CA GLY A 557 -15.77 -15.56 -9.61
C GLY A 557 -16.53 -14.31 -10.06
N TYR A 558 -16.09 -13.17 -9.61
CA TYR A 558 -16.66 -11.84 -9.93
C TYR A 558 -16.28 -11.34 -11.36
#